data_694c56771f9f2cc209b580fea7443d2b
#
_entry.id   694c56771f9f2cc209b580fea7443d2b
#
_cell.length_a   1.000
_cell.length_b   1.000
_cell.length_c   1.000
_cell.angle_alpha   90.00
_cell.angle_beta   90.00
_cell.angle_gamma   90.00
#
_symmetry.space_group_name_H-M   'P 1'
#
loop_
_entity.id
_entity.type
_entity.pdbx_description
1 polymer ?
#
loop_
_entity_poly.entity_id
_entity_poly.type
_entity_poly.pdbx_seq_one_letter_code
_entity_poly.pdbx_strand_id
1 'polypeptide(L)'
;METQQIEKRPLRLPPLPRPGKPLYERRRNRFQDTKSALIAAFDGAVSRGELDLVVIADESGFVVSQSTTDLDLTMLAAVAPLVGRGRARATVKRDGQERGLSVKTIEVLGETLYVACLGGKFGSRERELATSANAAKRILLS
;
A
#
# COMPACT_ATOMS: atom_id res chain seq x y z
N MET A 1 11.11 -48.10 19.46
CA MET A 1 10.86 -48.40 19.25
C MET A 1 11.05 -48.11 19.24
N GLU A 2 11.10 -47.67 19.21
CA GLU A 2 10.88 -47.82 19.16
C GLU A 2 10.83 -47.24 18.97
N THR A 3 10.95 -47.38 19.20
CA THR A 3 10.60 -47.37 19.01
C THR A 3 10.75 -46.76 18.99
N GLN A 4 10.79 -46.56 19.05
CA GLN A 4 10.60 -46.46 18.85
C GLN A 4 10.69 -45.88 18.69
N GLN A 5 10.83 -45.99 18.88
CA GLN A 5 10.70 -45.87 18.57
C GLN A 5 10.60 -45.39 18.24
N ILE A 6 10.60 -45.56 18.57
CA ILE A 6 10.40 -45.25 18.09
C ILE A 6 10.81 -44.64 18.11
N GLU A 7 11.17 -44.53 18.14
CA GLU A 7 11.47 -44.02 17.90
C GLU A 7 11.79 -43.38 17.67
N LYS A 8 11.94 -43.61 17.92
CA LYS A 8 12.13 -43.05 17.50
C LYS A 8 12.59 -42.26 17.16
N ARG A 9 12.60 -42.35 16.81
CA ARG A 9 13.07 -41.65 16.19
C ARG A 9 12.91 -40.95 15.70
N PRO A 10 13.17 -40.91 15.69
CA PRO A 10 12.71 -39.78 15.37
C PRO A 10 12.51 -39.00 14.34
N LEU A 11 11.66 -38.94 14.01
CA LEU A 11 11.17 -37.86 13.27
C LEU A 11 11.82 -36.58 13.72
N ARG A 12 12.54 -36.01 12.83
CA ARG A 12 13.21 -34.77 13.19
C ARG A 12 12.49 -33.60 12.59
N LEU A 13 11.85 -32.88 13.44
CA LEU A 13 11.18 -31.68 13.00
C LEU A 13 12.18 -30.58 12.71
N PRO A 14 11.88 -29.66 11.77
CA PRO A 14 12.70 -28.49 11.58
C PRO A 14 12.83 -27.74 12.89
N PRO A 15 13.92 -27.03 13.10
CA PRO A 15 14.04 -26.22 14.30
C PRO A 15 12.86 -25.28 14.42
N LEU A 16 12.30 -25.20 15.58
CA LEU A 16 11.22 -24.26 15.82
C LEU A 16 11.72 -22.85 15.69
N PRO A 17 10.84 -21.93 15.35
CA PRO A 17 11.20 -20.53 15.38
C PRO A 17 11.82 -20.18 16.72
N ARG A 18 12.72 -19.24 16.71
CA ARG A 18 13.39 -18.87 17.93
C ARG A 18 12.40 -18.51 19.00
N PRO A 19 12.73 -18.83 20.24
CA PRO A 19 11.86 -18.47 21.36
C PRO A 19 11.49 -16.99 21.27
N GLY A 20 10.25 -16.68 21.50
CA GLY A 20 9.78 -15.32 21.46
C GLY A 20 9.32 -14.84 20.12
N LYS A 21 9.49 -15.65 19.07
CA LYS A 21 9.05 -15.25 17.73
C LYS A 21 8.16 -16.32 17.12
N PRO A 22 6.92 -16.46 17.58
CA PRO A 22 5.99 -17.39 16.96
C PRO A 22 5.65 -16.94 15.55
N LEU A 23 5.15 -17.89 14.75
CA LEU A 23 4.79 -17.64 13.37
C LEU A 23 3.86 -16.45 13.24
N TYR A 24 2.89 -16.33 14.15
CA TYR A 24 1.95 -15.24 14.19
C TYR A 24 2.66 -13.86 14.27
N GLU A 25 3.67 -13.74 15.12
CA GLU A 25 4.40 -12.49 15.26
C GLU A 25 5.20 -12.15 14.02
N ARG A 26 5.76 -13.16 13.35
CA ARG A 26 6.52 -12.89 12.13
C ARG A 26 5.64 -12.38 11.01
N ARG A 27 4.42 -12.91 10.90
CA ARG A 27 3.45 -12.41 9.91
C ARG A 27 3.08 -10.96 10.20
N ARG A 28 2.88 -10.66 11.47
CA ARG A 28 2.53 -9.31 11.88
C ARG A 28 3.64 -8.34 11.56
N ASN A 29 4.88 -8.72 11.82
CA ASN A 29 6.03 -7.87 11.53
C ASN A 29 6.17 -7.63 10.03
N ARG A 30 5.97 -8.64 9.23
CA ARG A 30 6.04 -8.49 7.78
C ARG A 30 4.98 -7.51 7.27
N PHE A 31 3.77 -7.62 7.79
CA PHE A 31 2.70 -6.72 7.41
C PHE A 31 3.06 -5.28 7.75
N GLN A 32 3.62 -5.05 8.93
CA GLN A 32 4.02 -3.71 9.34
C GLN A 32 5.19 -3.20 8.50
N ASP A 33 6.13 -4.06 8.14
CA ASP A 33 7.24 -3.67 7.28
C ASP A 33 6.75 -3.25 5.91
N THR A 34 5.79 -3.98 5.35
CA THR A 34 5.19 -3.65 4.08
C THR A 34 4.51 -2.29 4.15
N LYS A 35 3.74 -2.05 5.20
CA LYS A 35 3.06 -0.78 5.39
C LYS A 35 4.05 0.37 5.53
N SER A 36 5.10 0.17 6.30
CA SER A 36 6.13 1.19 6.47
C SER A 36 6.84 1.51 5.16
N ALA A 37 7.10 0.49 4.35
CA ALA A 37 7.74 0.69 3.05
C ALA A 37 6.85 1.50 2.12
N LEU A 38 5.53 1.23 2.12
CA LEU A 38 4.59 1.99 1.32
C LEU A 38 4.55 3.45 1.76
N ILE A 39 4.47 3.69 3.06
CA ILE A 39 4.46 5.06 3.58
C ILE A 39 5.72 5.81 3.16
N ALA A 40 6.89 5.17 3.30
CA ALA A 40 8.15 5.79 2.93
C ALA A 40 8.21 6.11 1.44
N ALA A 41 7.76 5.18 0.59
CA ALA A 41 7.75 5.41 -0.85
C ALA A 41 6.82 6.56 -1.21
N PHE A 42 5.65 6.62 -0.59
CA PHE A 42 4.68 7.68 -0.87
C PHE A 42 5.14 9.02 -0.33
N ASP A 43 5.78 9.04 0.84
CA ASP A 43 6.35 10.27 1.37
C ASP A 43 7.45 10.81 0.46
N GLY A 44 8.24 9.92 -0.12
CA GLY A 44 9.24 10.33 -1.10
C GLY A 44 8.61 10.98 -2.32
N ALA A 45 7.50 10.41 -2.80
CA ALA A 45 6.79 10.98 -3.95
C ALA A 45 6.20 12.35 -3.62
N VAL A 46 5.62 12.49 -2.43
CA VAL A 46 5.08 13.78 -1.98
C VAL A 46 6.18 14.83 -1.99
N SER A 47 7.34 14.50 -1.47
CA SER A 47 8.46 15.43 -1.38
C SER A 47 8.97 15.81 -2.76
N ARG A 48 9.22 14.82 -3.63
CA ARG A 48 9.79 15.07 -4.96
C ARG A 48 8.83 15.84 -5.84
N GLY A 49 7.54 15.51 -5.78
CA GLY A 49 6.53 16.11 -6.65
C GLY A 49 5.85 17.32 -6.06
N GLU A 50 6.18 17.67 -4.81
CA GLU A 50 5.50 18.76 -4.08
C GLU A 50 4.00 18.52 -4.08
N LEU A 51 3.62 17.28 -3.80
CA LEU A 51 2.22 16.86 -3.78
C LEU A 51 1.60 17.10 -2.41
N ASP A 52 0.28 17.07 -2.35
CA ASP A 52 -0.42 17.13 -1.07
C ASP A 52 -0.34 15.80 -0.36
N LEU A 53 -0.62 14.71 -1.09
CA LEU A 53 -0.58 13.37 -0.53
C LEU A 53 -0.62 12.31 -1.63
N VAL A 54 -0.32 11.08 -1.23
CA VAL A 54 -0.48 9.90 -2.07
C VAL A 54 -1.24 8.86 -1.24
N VAL A 55 -2.20 8.20 -1.84
CA VAL A 55 -3.00 7.19 -1.16
C VAL A 55 -3.21 6.01 -2.10
N ILE A 56 -3.33 4.82 -1.52
CA ILE A 56 -3.71 3.64 -2.28
C ILE A 56 -4.98 3.07 -1.65
N ALA A 57 -5.99 2.83 -2.48
CA ALA A 57 -7.31 2.37 -2.06
C ALA A 57 -7.67 1.09 -2.78
N ASP A 58 -8.56 0.30 -2.18
CA ASP A 58 -9.08 -0.90 -2.82
C ASP A 58 -10.34 -0.59 -3.61
N GLU A 59 -10.92 -1.60 -4.24
CA GLU A 59 -12.10 -1.42 -5.08
C GLU A 59 -13.32 -0.98 -4.30
N SER A 60 -13.34 -1.27 -3.01
CA SER A 60 -14.46 -0.85 -2.14
C SER A 60 -14.30 0.58 -1.64
N GLY A 61 -13.17 1.20 -1.94
CA GLY A 61 -12.93 2.58 -1.54
C GLY A 61 -12.35 2.71 -0.14
N PHE A 62 -11.72 1.66 0.38
CA PHE A 62 -11.06 1.73 1.68
C PHE A 62 -9.57 1.99 1.49
N VAL A 63 -8.99 2.74 2.41
CA VAL A 63 -7.57 3.06 2.38
C VAL A 63 -6.75 1.82 2.72
N VAL A 64 -5.82 1.47 1.82
CA VAL A 64 -4.86 0.40 2.07
C VAL A 64 -3.62 0.96 2.74
N SER A 65 -3.12 2.08 2.21
CA SER A 65 -2.00 2.80 2.80
C SER A 65 -1.97 4.22 2.24
N GLN A 66 -1.12 5.06 2.81
CA GLN A 66 -1.07 6.46 2.42
C GLN A 66 0.27 7.08 2.83
N SER A 67 0.57 8.24 2.24
CA SER A 67 1.69 9.05 2.72
C SER A 67 1.35 9.59 4.09
N THR A 68 2.34 10.10 4.79
CA THR A 68 2.14 10.69 6.11
C THR A 68 1.27 11.93 5.97
N THR A 69 0.12 11.91 6.62
CA THR A 69 -0.83 13.02 6.58
C THR A 69 -1.79 12.87 7.76
N ASP A 70 -2.27 13.98 8.29
CA ASP A 70 -3.32 13.97 9.31
C ASP A 70 -4.69 14.26 8.72
N LEU A 71 -4.81 14.30 7.39
CA LEU A 71 -6.10 14.47 6.74
C LEU A 71 -6.90 13.18 6.80
N ASP A 72 -8.23 13.33 6.88
CA ASP A 72 -9.13 12.20 6.77
C ASP A 72 -9.28 11.87 5.28
N LEU A 73 -8.82 10.70 4.89
CA LEU A 73 -8.80 10.29 3.49
C LEU A 73 -9.99 9.42 3.09
N THR A 74 -10.99 9.29 3.96
CA THR A 74 -12.14 8.42 3.69
C THR A 74 -12.81 8.80 2.37
N MET A 75 -13.08 10.08 2.18
CA MET A 75 -13.75 10.52 0.96
C MET A 75 -12.87 10.36 -0.27
N LEU A 76 -11.59 10.68 -0.14
CA LEU A 76 -10.66 10.57 -1.24
C LEU A 76 -10.49 9.12 -1.67
N ALA A 77 -10.38 8.22 -0.72
CA ALA A 77 -10.27 6.79 -1.01
C ALA A 77 -11.53 6.27 -1.70
N ALA A 78 -12.70 6.76 -1.29
CA ALA A 78 -13.95 6.37 -1.93
C ALA A 78 -14.06 6.87 -3.37
N VAL A 79 -13.48 8.04 -3.65
CA VAL A 79 -13.53 8.64 -4.98
C VAL A 79 -12.49 8.04 -5.92
N ALA A 80 -11.37 7.58 -5.40
CA ALA A 80 -10.27 7.09 -6.23
C ALA A 80 -10.70 6.02 -7.24
N PRO A 81 -11.47 4.99 -6.86
CA PRO A 81 -11.91 4.01 -7.85
C PRO A 81 -12.77 4.62 -8.95
N LEU A 82 -13.58 5.61 -8.62
CA LEU A 82 -14.43 6.26 -9.61
C LEU A 82 -13.60 7.03 -10.63
N VAL A 83 -12.60 7.75 -10.16
CA VAL A 83 -11.70 8.48 -11.06
C VAL A 83 -10.88 7.48 -11.90
N GLY A 84 -10.40 6.42 -11.27
CA GLY A 84 -9.64 5.40 -11.98
C GLY A 84 -10.43 4.69 -13.06
N ARG A 85 -11.75 4.60 -12.89
CA ARG A 85 -12.63 4.03 -13.91
C ARG A 85 -13.16 5.07 -14.89
N GLY A 86 -12.71 6.32 -14.78
CA GLY A 86 -13.13 7.39 -15.68
C GLY A 86 -14.52 7.91 -15.40
N ARG A 87 -15.05 7.71 -14.21
CA ARG A 87 -16.44 8.07 -13.90
C ARG A 87 -16.58 9.34 -13.08
N ALA A 88 -15.48 9.99 -12.73
CA ALA A 88 -15.54 11.20 -11.92
C ALA A 88 -14.48 12.18 -12.38
N ARG A 89 -14.63 13.42 -11.95
CA ARG A 89 -13.65 14.44 -12.25
C ARG A 89 -12.36 14.20 -11.49
N ALA A 90 -11.26 14.60 -12.09
CA ALA A 90 -9.94 14.43 -11.49
C ALA A 90 -9.50 15.68 -10.71
N THR A 91 -10.42 16.26 -9.95
CA THR A 91 -10.11 17.41 -9.07
C THR A 91 -10.86 17.24 -7.76
N VAL A 92 -10.24 17.73 -6.70
CA VAL A 92 -10.79 17.69 -5.36
C VAL A 92 -10.65 19.08 -4.76
N LYS A 93 -11.70 19.57 -4.13
CA LYS A 93 -11.66 20.86 -3.48
C LYS A 93 -11.06 20.71 -2.08
N ARG A 94 -10.09 21.55 -1.79
CA ARG A 94 -9.45 21.55 -0.50
C ARG A 94 -9.15 22.98 -0.11
N ASP A 95 -9.64 23.41 1.05
CA ASP A 95 -9.45 24.77 1.56
C ASP A 95 -9.83 25.82 0.53
N GLY A 96 -10.93 25.58 -0.18
CA GLY A 96 -11.45 26.52 -1.18
C GLY A 96 -10.74 26.48 -2.51
N GLN A 97 -9.71 25.65 -2.65
CA GLN A 97 -8.94 25.54 -3.90
C GLN A 97 -9.17 24.18 -4.54
N GLU A 98 -9.24 24.18 -5.86
CA GLU A 98 -9.30 22.91 -6.59
C GLU A 98 -7.90 22.35 -6.71
N ARG A 99 -7.75 21.10 -6.29
CA ARG A 99 -6.49 20.38 -6.37
C ARG A 99 -6.63 19.26 -7.37
N GLY A 100 -5.65 19.11 -8.25
CA GLY A 100 -5.66 18.04 -9.22
C GLY A 100 -5.51 16.69 -8.57
N LEU A 101 -6.23 15.72 -9.09
CA LEU A 101 -6.17 14.33 -8.63
C LEU A 101 -5.85 13.44 -9.82
N SER A 102 -4.81 12.65 -9.71
CA SER A 102 -4.45 11.67 -10.74
C SER A 102 -4.51 10.29 -10.10
N VAL A 103 -5.13 9.34 -10.81
CA VAL A 103 -5.33 7.99 -10.29
C VAL A 103 -4.82 6.99 -11.32
N LYS A 104 -4.11 5.97 -10.84
CA LYS A 104 -3.65 4.87 -11.67
C LYS A 104 -4.10 3.56 -11.05
N THR A 105 -4.68 2.71 -11.88
CA THR A 105 -5.10 1.37 -11.46
C THR A 105 -3.91 0.42 -11.54
N ILE A 106 -3.75 -0.40 -10.51
CA ILE A 106 -2.76 -1.47 -10.53
C ILE A 106 -3.44 -2.77 -10.12
N GLU A 107 -2.84 -3.88 -10.56
CA GLU A 107 -3.32 -5.21 -10.20
C GLU A 107 -2.23 -5.91 -9.41
N VAL A 108 -2.58 -6.41 -8.24
CA VAL A 108 -1.64 -7.10 -7.37
C VAL A 108 -2.31 -8.37 -6.87
N LEU A 109 -1.77 -9.53 -7.25
CA LEU A 109 -2.27 -10.83 -6.80
C LEU A 109 -3.77 -11.00 -7.05
N GLY A 110 -4.23 -10.52 -8.19
CA GLY A 110 -5.64 -10.66 -8.58
C GLY A 110 -6.55 -9.59 -8.03
N GLU A 111 -6.03 -8.66 -7.24
CA GLU A 111 -6.81 -7.56 -6.69
C GLU A 111 -6.52 -6.27 -7.42
N THR A 112 -7.57 -5.49 -7.66
CA THR A 112 -7.42 -4.17 -8.27
C THR A 112 -7.29 -3.12 -7.18
N LEU A 113 -6.24 -2.32 -7.30
CA LEU A 113 -5.98 -1.23 -6.37
C LEU A 113 -5.83 0.06 -7.14
N TYR A 114 -6.06 1.17 -6.46
CA TYR A 114 -6.02 2.49 -7.08
C TYR A 114 -5.05 3.37 -6.32
N VAL A 115 -3.99 3.79 -7.03
CA VAL A 115 -3.02 4.72 -6.46
C VAL A 115 -3.44 6.12 -6.90
N ALA A 116 -3.56 7.03 -5.95
CA ALA A 116 -4.01 8.38 -6.22
C ALA A 116 -3.02 9.39 -5.67
N CYS A 117 -2.70 10.39 -6.48
CA CYS A 117 -1.87 11.51 -6.09
C CYS A 117 -2.68 12.79 -6.15
N LEU A 118 -2.62 13.59 -5.10
CA LEU A 118 -3.36 14.84 -5.01
C LEU A 118 -2.40 16.01 -4.97
N GLY A 119 -2.70 17.03 -5.74
CA GLY A 119 -1.97 18.30 -5.68
C GLY A 119 -0.75 18.33 -6.56
N GLY A 120 0.04 19.39 -6.40
CA GLY A 120 1.21 19.59 -7.22
C GLY A 120 0.87 19.98 -8.64
N LYS A 121 1.90 20.13 -9.46
CA LYS A 121 1.72 20.41 -10.88
C LYS A 121 1.40 19.13 -11.61
N PHE A 122 0.65 19.24 -12.69
CA PHE A 122 0.20 18.06 -13.43
C PHE A 122 1.36 17.14 -13.83
N GLY A 123 2.40 17.70 -14.42
CA GLY A 123 3.54 16.88 -14.87
C GLY A 123 4.24 16.16 -13.73
N SER A 124 4.46 16.86 -12.62
CA SER A 124 5.06 16.25 -11.42
C SER A 124 4.15 15.18 -10.86
N ARG A 125 2.86 15.47 -10.79
CA ARG A 125 1.89 14.52 -10.24
C ARG A 125 1.84 13.25 -11.08
N GLU A 126 1.83 13.38 -12.42
CA GLU A 126 1.79 12.20 -13.28
C GLU A 126 3.06 11.37 -13.15
N ARG A 127 4.21 12.02 -13.05
CA ARG A 127 5.48 11.32 -12.90
C ARG A 127 5.54 10.58 -11.57
N GLU A 128 5.15 11.24 -10.48
CA GLU A 128 5.19 10.60 -9.18
C GLU A 128 4.10 9.55 -9.03
N LEU A 129 3.00 9.69 -9.74
CA LEU A 129 1.97 8.66 -9.77
C LEU A 129 2.52 7.38 -10.37
N ALA A 130 3.22 7.47 -11.49
CA ALA A 130 3.82 6.30 -12.12
C ALA A 130 4.86 5.66 -11.21
N THR A 131 5.69 6.48 -10.58
CA THR A 131 6.72 5.99 -9.65
C THR A 131 6.07 5.30 -8.44
N SER A 132 5.03 5.93 -7.88
CA SER A 132 4.33 5.37 -6.72
C SER A 132 3.61 4.08 -7.05
N ALA A 133 2.99 4.00 -8.22
CA ALA A 133 2.31 2.78 -8.65
C ALA A 133 3.29 1.63 -8.80
N ASN A 134 4.44 1.89 -9.41
CA ASN A 134 5.47 0.86 -9.57
C ASN A 134 6.03 0.44 -8.23
N ALA A 135 6.28 1.39 -7.34
CA ALA A 135 6.77 1.09 -5.99
C ALA A 135 5.76 0.24 -5.22
N ALA A 136 4.48 0.59 -5.30
CA ALA A 136 3.43 -0.15 -4.61
C ALA A 136 3.36 -1.59 -5.10
N LYS A 137 3.41 -1.80 -6.41
CA LYS A 137 3.41 -3.16 -6.95
C LYS A 137 4.59 -3.97 -6.43
N ARG A 138 5.78 -3.37 -6.47
CA ARG A 138 6.99 -4.05 -6.03
C ARG A 138 6.91 -4.40 -4.54
N ILE A 139 6.47 -3.46 -3.73
CA ILE A 139 6.41 -3.65 -2.29
C ILE A 139 5.36 -4.68 -1.92
N LEU A 140 4.18 -4.61 -2.54
CA LEU A 140 3.09 -5.52 -2.21
C LEU A 140 3.34 -6.94 -2.70
N LEU A 141 4.21 -7.11 -3.69
CA LEU A 141 4.55 -8.43 -4.22
C LEU A 141 5.75 -9.06 -3.52
N SER A 142 6.44 -8.33 -2.70
CA SER A 142 7.65 -8.87 -2.04
C SER A 142 7.34 -9.65 -0.76
#